data_e77bc99915a96feace66f9d565787663
#
_entry.id   e77bc99915a96feace66f9d565787663
#
_cell.length_a   1.000
_cell.length_b   1.000
_cell.length_c   1.000
_cell.angle_alpha   90.00
_cell.angle_beta   90.00
_cell.angle_gamma   90.00
#
_symmetry.space_group_name_H-M   'P 1'
#
loop_
_entity.id
_entity.type
_entity.pdbx_description
1 polymer ?
#
loop_
_entity_poly.entity_id
_entity_poly.type
_entity_poly.pdbx_seq_one_letter_code
_entity_poly.pdbx_strand_id
1 'polypeptide(L)'
;VVAAVEVDPIHAAIHKFNFPKCAVFPKSITGLSGEEIRKRAGLGNRTVDVVAGGAPCQGFSLIGQRALDDPRNSLVREFVRIVTELDASYFVFENVKGLTLGKHKKFLEEIIEAFELLGYYVRMPWRVLNASFYSVPQDRERLFLIGAKRGLPLPEYPEPTTIPAGSAQQLLNLPLGPSCKDAIGDLPDAEEFGELIHTDSA
;
A
#
# COMPACT_ATOMS: atom_id res chain seq x y z
N VAL A 1 -0.71 14.35 2.12
CA VAL A 1 0.49 13.56 2.47
C VAL A 1 1.55 14.52 2.98
N VAL A 2 2.11 14.24 4.17
CA VAL A 2 3.12 15.12 4.81
C VAL A 2 4.55 14.63 4.63
N ALA A 3 4.73 13.31 4.52
CA ALA A 3 6.01 12.67 4.25
C ALA A 3 5.81 11.45 3.34
N ALA A 4 6.81 11.17 2.51
CA ALA A 4 6.88 9.97 1.68
C ALA A 4 8.32 9.45 1.64
N VAL A 5 8.48 8.14 1.68
CA VAL A 5 9.77 7.44 1.57
C VAL A 5 9.71 6.56 0.33
N GLU A 6 10.61 6.78 -0.61
CA GLU A 6 10.68 6.06 -1.86
C GLU A 6 12.15 5.89 -2.26
N VAL A 7 12.58 4.65 -2.49
CA VAL A 7 13.99 4.34 -2.79
C VAL A 7 14.38 4.70 -4.22
N ASP A 8 13.42 4.59 -5.15
CA ASP A 8 13.65 4.96 -6.54
C ASP A 8 13.65 6.48 -6.69
N PRO A 9 14.75 7.08 -7.20
CA PRO A 9 14.88 8.53 -7.31
C PRO A 9 13.89 9.16 -8.31
N ILE A 10 13.50 8.42 -9.36
CA ILE A 10 12.55 8.89 -10.35
C ILE A 10 11.15 8.95 -9.74
N HIS A 11 10.72 7.86 -9.06
CA HIS A 11 9.44 7.84 -8.37
C HIS A 11 9.37 8.88 -7.26
N ALA A 12 10.46 9.07 -6.52
CA ALA A 12 10.56 10.11 -5.50
C ALA A 12 10.43 11.51 -6.11
N ALA A 13 11.05 11.78 -7.27
CA ALA A 13 10.95 13.05 -7.98
C ALA A 13 9.51 13.27 -8.48
N ILE A 14 8.87 12.29 -9.07
CA ILE A 14 7.46 12.35 -9.50
C ILE A 14 6.54 12.62 -8.32
N HIS A 15 6.76 11.94 -7.18
CA HIS A 15 5.99 12.20 -5.97
C HIS A 15 6.18 13.66 -5.49
N LYS A 16 7.41 14.15 -5.47
CA LYS A 16 7.72 15.54 -5.09
C LYS A 16 7.09 16.56 -6.02
N PHE A 17 7.07 16.27 -7.32
CA PHE A 17 6.43 17.13 -8.31
C PHE A 17 4.92 17.24 -8.06
N ASN A 18 4.25 16.11 -7.86
CA ASN A 18 2.80 16.08 -7.63
C ASN A 18 2.40 16.60 -6.24
N PHE A 19 3.27 16.45 -5.23
CA PHE A 19 3.02 16.85 -3.85
C PHE A 19 4.14 17.78 -3.34
N PRO A 20 4.22 19.04 -3.81
CA PRO A 20 5.36 19.92 -3.55
C PRO A 20 5.57 20.26 -2.06
N LYS A 21 4.52 20.14 -1.23
CA LYS A 21 4.60 20.35 0.22
C LYS A 21 5.00 19.09 1.00
N CYS A 22 5.09 17.95 0.34
CA CYS A 22 5.49 16.68 0.96
C CYS A 22 7.01 16.66 1.22
N ALA A 23 7.42 16.21 2.41
CA ALA A 23 8.82 15.86 2.69
C ALA A 23 9.13 14.49 2.07
N VAL A 24 9.77 14.50 0.90
CA VAL A 24 10.14 13.26 0.20
C VAL A 24 11.55 12.82 0.58
N PHE A 25 11.72 11.55 0.90
CA PHE A 25 12.98 10.90 1.25
C PHE A 25 13.36 9.93 0.12
N PRO A 26 14.26 10.31 -0.83
CA PRO A 26 14.68 9.42 -1.91
C PRO A 26 15.73 8.43 -1.40
N LYS A 27 15.34 7.54 -0.52
CA LYS A 27 16.21 6.53 0.10
C LYS A 27 15.39 5.37 0.67
N SER A 28 16.06 4.27 1.01
CA SER A 28 15.43 3.16 1.72
C SER A 28 14.87 3.61 3.06
N ILE A 29 13.75 2.99 3.46
CA ILE A 29 13.18 3.13 4.81
C ILE A 29 14.09 2.54 5.89
N THR A 30 14.96 1.61 5.51
CA THR A 30 15.94 1.00 6.41
C THR A 30 16.89 2.06 6.98
N GLY A 31 16.99 2.12 8.30
CA GLY A 31 17.81 3.09 9.00
C GLY A 31 17.24 4.52 9.07
N LEU A 32 16.09 4.79 8.46
CA LEU A 32 15.38 6.06 8.61
C LEU A 32 14.53 5.99 9.89
N SER A 33 14.73 6.92 10.82
CA SER A 33 13.94 6.96 12.07
C SER A 33 12.65 7.76 11.92
N GLY A 34 11.64 7.42 12.76
CA GLY A 34 10.41 8.22 12.86
C GLY A 34 10.68 9.66 13.30
N GLU A 35 11.70 9.89 14.14
CA GLU A 35 12.13 11.23 14.55
C GLU A 35 12.67 12.04 13.36
N GLU A 36 13.52 11.45 12.51
CA GLU A 36 14.02 12.11 11.30
C GLU A 36 12.88 12.47 10.36
N ILE A 37 11.89 11.57 10.19
CA ILE A 37 10.69 11.83 9.40
C ILE A 37 9.91 13.01 9.99
N ARG A 38 9.63 13.01 11.30
CA ARG A 38 8.93 14.10 11.98
C ARG A 38 9.63 15.44 11.82
N LYS A 39 10.94 15.46 12.03
CA LYS A 39 11.77 16.67 11.91
C LYS A 39 11.70 17.26 10.50
N ARG A 40 11.97 16.44 9.48
CA ARG A 40 12.01 16.91 8.08
C ARG A 40 10.63 17.27 7.53
N ALA A 41 9.58 16.60 7.99
CA ALA A 41 8.20 16.91 7.64
C ALA A 41 7.62 18.09 8.45
N GLY A 42 8.38 18.67 9.38
CA GLY A 42 7.92 19.78 10.23
C GLY A 42 6.74 19.41 11.10
N LEU A 43 6.65 18.14 11.55
CA LEU A 43 5.50 17.66 12.31
C LEU A 43 5.53 18.12 13.77
N GLY A 44 6.72 18.28 14.36
CA GLY A 44 6.84 18.57 15.80
C GLY A 44 6.09 17.50 16.62
N ASN A 45 5.24 17.96 17.53
CA ASN A 45 4.42 17.10 18.41
C ASN A 45 3.04 16.76 17.79
N ARG A 46 2.77 17.10 16.53
CA ARG A 46 1.49 16.77 15.89
C ARG A 46 1.31 15.27 15.78
N THR A 47 0.07 14.81 15.94
CA THR A 47 -0.31 13.42 15.71
C THR A 47 -0.07 13.03 14.26
N VAL A 48 0.36 11.81 14.03
CA VAL A 48 0.37 11.18 12.71
C VAL A 48 -0.90 10.36 12.60
N ASP A 49 -1.82 10.81 11.76
CA ASP A 49 -3.12 10.15 11.65
C ASP A 49 -2.98 8.77 11.00
N VAL A 50 -2.29 8.69 9.85
CA VAL A 50 -2.19 7.45 9.09
C VAL A 50 -0.77 7.24 8.56
N VAL A 51 -0.26 6.02 8.70
CA VAL A 51 0.90 5.51 7.95
C VAL A 51 0.40 4.46 6.96
N ALA A 52 0.61 4.70 5.68
CA ALA A 52 0.29 3.75 4.62
C ALA A 52 1.55 3.25 3.91
N GLY A 53 1.58 1.97 3.53
CA GLY A 53 2.71 1.40 2.80
C GLY A 53 2.43 0.03 2.22
N GLY A 54 3.15 -0.29 1.12
CA GLY A 54 3.15 -1.58 0.43
C GLY A 54 4.55 -2.20 0.44
N ALA A 55 5.02 -2.65 1.60
CA ALA A 55 6.33 -3.26 1.70
C ALA A 55 6.39 -4.60 0.94
N PRO A 56 7.36 -4.81 0.02
CA PRO A 56 7.45 -6.06 -0.73
C PRO A 56 7.72 -7.26 0.18
N CYS A 57 7.02 -8.36 -0.08
CA CYS A 57 7.19 -9.65 0.59
C CYS A 57 7.83 -10.63 -0.39
N GLN A 58 9.08 -11.00 -0.17
CA GLN A 58 9.84 -11.89 -1.06
C GLN A 58 10.30 -13.18 -0.36
N GLY A 59 10.28 -13.22 0.96
CA GLY A 59 10.71 -14.36 1.78
C GLY A 59 9.56 -15.21 2.27
N PHE A 60 9.73 -16.54 2.18
CA PHE A 60 8.80 -17.52 2.73
C PHE A 60 9.45 -18.19 3.93
N SER A 61 8.65 -18.47 4.98
CA SER A 61 9.18 -19.14 6.16
C SER A 61 9.80 -20.49 5.79
N LEU A 62 11.05 -20.69 6.18
CA LEU A 62 11.64 -22.01 6.29
C LEU A 62 11.02 -22.72 7.50
N ILE A 63 10.94 -24.05 7.45
CA ILE A 63 10.42 -24.84 8.57
C ILE A 63 11.20 -24.49 9.85
N GLY A 64 10.48 -23.99 10.87
CA GLY A 64 11.04 -23.67 12.17
C GLY A 64 11.52 -22.24 12.42
N GLN A 65 11.46 -21.33 11.42
CA GLN A 65 11.77 -19.90 11.60
C GLN A 65 10.52 -19.04 11.32
N ARG A 66 10.36 -17.94 12.05
CA ARG A 66 9.32 -16.94 11.76
C ARG A 66 9.66 -16.27 10.42
N ALA A 67 8.64 -16.11 9.56
CA ALA A 67 8.84 -15.46 8.27
C ALA A 67 9.17 -13.96 8.42
N LEU A 68 8.74 -13.31 9.50
CA LEU A 68 9.15 -11.94 9.85
C LEU A 68 10.64 -11.82 10.10
N ASP A 69 11.32 -12.86 10.56
CA ASP A 69 12.75 -12.84 10.84
C ASP A 69 13.62 -13.08 9.59
N ASP A 70 13.00 -13.47 8.48
CA ASP A 70 13.67 -13.64 7.20
C ASP A 70 14.17 -12.27 6.67
N PRO A 71 15.50 -12.13 6.34
CA PRO A 71 16.06 -10.88 5.82
C PRO A 71 15.31 -10.35 4.57
N ARG A 72 14.72 -11.24 3.76
CA ARG A 72 13.95 -10.87 2.56
C ARG A 72 12.64 -10.15 2.88
N ASN A 73 12.18 -10.27 4.11
CA ASN A 73 10.98 -9.59 4.64
C ASN A 73 11.33 -8.38 5.53
N SER A 74 12.59 -7.93 5.50
CA SER A 74 13.06 -6.82 6.34
C SER A 74 12.22 -5.56 6.17
N LEU A 75 11.75 -5.25 4.96
CA LEU A 75 10.93 -4.06 4.69
C LEU A 75 9.55 -4.11 5.35
N VAL A 76 8.99 -5.30 5.58
CA VAL A 76 7.74 -5.45 6.35
C VAL A 76 8.00 -5.09 7.82
N ARG A 77 9.12 -5.53 8.40
CA ARG A 77 9.52 -5.14 9.76
C ARG A 77 9.75 -3.64 9.88
N GLU A 78 10.38 -3.05 8.86
CA GLU A 78 10.58 -1.60 8.80
C GLU A 78 9.24 -0.85 8.76
N PHE A 79 8.25 -1.36 8.03
CA PHE A 79 6.91 -0.78 8.02
C PHE A 79 6.29 -0.81 9.42
N VAL A 80 6.30 -1.97 10.10
CA VAL A 80 5.81 -2.12 11.48
C VAL A 80 6.53 -1.17 12.42
N ARG A 81 7.87 -1.09 12.32
CA ARG A 81 8.71 -0.19 13.12
C ARG A 81 8.32 1.28 12.93
N ILE A 82 8.16 1.73 11.70
CA ILE A 82 7.84 3.14 11.40
C ILE A 82 6.43 3.51 11.86
N VAL A 83 5.44 2.62 11.74
CA VAL A 83 4.11 2.83 12.31
C VAL A 83 4.20 3.10 13.81
N THR A 84 5.03 2.33 14.51
CA THR A 84 5.23 2.44 15.97
C THR A 84 6.03 3.68 16.34
N GLU A 85 7.16 3.96 15.68
CA GLU A 85 8.01 5.13 15.97
C GLU A 85 7.32 6.46 15.69
N LEU A 86 6.43 6.49 14.70
CA LEU A 86 5.60 7.66 14.41
C LEU A 86 4.41 7.78 15.36
N ASP A 87 4.14 6.76 16.16
CA ASP A 87 2.97 6.67 17.04
C ASP A 87 1.68 6.94 16.28
N ALA A 88 1.54 6.31 15.10
CA ALA A 88 0.44 6.56 14.19
C ALA A 88 -0.91 6.13 14.79
N SER A 89 -1.95 6.95 14.60
CA SER A 89 -3.31 6.60 15.01
C SER A 89 -3.85 5.39 14.26
N TYR A 90 -3.55 5.33 12.95
CA TYR A 90 -3.99 4.28 12.06
C TYR A 90 -2.86 3.84 11.14
N PHE A 91 -2.98 2.62 10.62
CA PHE A 91 -2.14 2.18 9.51
C PHE A 91 -2.95 1.49 8.42
N VAL A 92 -2.41 1.54 7.19
CA VAL A 92 -2.87 0.76 6.04
C VAL A 92 -1.68 0.05 5.44
N PHE A 93 -1.67 -1.28 5.52
CA PHE A 93 -0.66 -2.12 4.89
C PHE A 93 -1.26 -2.78 3.65
N GLU A 94 -0.65 -2.54 2.49
CA GLU A 94 -1.04 -3.15 1.21
C GLU A 94 -0.06 -4.26 0.84
N ASN A 95 -0.59 -5.35 0.24
CA ASN A 95 0.24 -6.39 -0.33
C ASN A 95 -0.49 -7.18 -1.43
N VAL A 96 0.24 -8.07 -2.09
CA VAL A 96 -0.35 -8.95 -3.10
C VAL A 96 -1.31 -9.97 -2.47
N LYS A 97 -2.37 -10.34 -3.20
CA LYS A 97 -3.33 -11.39 -2.79
C LYS A 97 -2.63 -12.70 -2.40
N GLY A 98 -1.52 -13.03 -3.07
CA GLY A 98 -0.73 -14.24 -2.78
C GLY A 98 -0.34 -14.41 -1.31
N LEU A 99 -0.24 -13.32 -0.53
CA LEU A 99 0.05 -13.36 0.90
C LEU A 99 -1.04 -14.06 1.72
N THR A 100 -2.24 -14.18 1.18
CA THR A 100 -3.38 -14.84 1.86
C THR A 100 -3.44 -16.36 1.62
N LEU A 101 -2.55 -16.92 0.79
CA LEU A 101 -2.64 -18.28 0.30
C LEU A 101 -1.53 -19.19 0.84
N GLY A 102 -1.89 -20.46 1.09
CA GLY A 102 -0.93 -21.50 1.41
C GLY A 102 -0.01 -21.15 2.59
N LYS A 103 1.30 -21.33 2.42
CA LYS A 103 2.32 -21.07 3.44
C LYS A 103 2.45 -19.59 3.80
N HIS A 104 2.03 -18.68 2.91
CA HIS A 104 2.12 -17.24 3.10
C HIS A 104 1.13 -16.73 4.14
N LYS A 105 0.01 -17.42 4.33
CA LYS A 105 -1.00 -17.06 5.33
C LYS A 105 -0.40 -17.03 6.74
N LYS A 106 0.53 -17.91 7.06
CA LYS A 106 1.22 -17.90 8.35
C LYS A 106 2.03 -16.61 8.54
N PHE A 107 2.69 -16.13 7.48
CA PHE A 107 3.41 -14.85 7.54
C PHE A 107 2.44 -13.67 7.74
N LEU A 108 1.28 -13.68 7.10
CA LEU A 108 0.23 -12.69 7.34
C LEU A 108 -0.22 -12.67 8.81
N GLU A 109 -0.40 -13.86 9.42
CA GLU A 109 -0.73 -14.00 10.83
C GLU A 109 0.36 -13.43 11.74
N GLU A 110 1.65 -13.66 11.41
CA GLU A 110 2.80 -13.08 12.13
C GLU A 110 2.84 -11.53 12.05
N ILE A 111 2.46 -10.95 10.90
CA ILE A 111 2.35 -9.48 10.74
C ILE A 111 1.25 -8.93 11.64
N ILE A 112 0.08 -9.57 11.65
CA ILE A 112 -1.05 -9.18 12.49
C ILE A 112 -0.66 -9.25 13.97
N GLU A 113 -0.08 -10.36 14.40
CA GLU A 113 0.41 -10.54 15.78
C GLU A 113 1.43 -9.44 16.16
N ALA A 114 2.35 -9.10 15.26
CA ALA A 114 3.33 -8.04 15.53
C ALA A 114 2.67 -6.69 15.80
N PHE A 115 1.64 -6.31 15.05
CA PHE A 115 0.89 -5.09 15.30
C PHE A 115 0.10 -5.16 16.61
N GLU A 116 -0.51 -6.29 16.92
CA GLU A 116 -1.28 -6.49 18.16
C GLU A 116 -0.39 -6.38 19.40
N LEU A 117 0.82 -6.95 19.35
CA LEU A 117 1.83 -6.83 20.42
C LEU A 117 2.28 -5.39 20.64
N LEU A 118 2.29 -4.57 19.60
CA LEU A 118 2.68 -3.16 19.62
C LEU A 118 1.51 -2.20 19.94
N GLY A 119 0.35 -2.74 20.32
CA GLY A 119 -0.77 -1.95 20.82
C GLY A 119 -1.73 -1.47 19.72
N TYR A 120 -1.77 -2.14 18.60
CA TYR A 120 -2.77 -1.89 17.55
C TYR A 120 -3.83 -3.00 17.52
N TYR A 121 -5.02 -2.66 17.06
CA TYR A 121 -6.03 -3.62 16.61
C TYR A 121 -6.02 -3.67 15.09
N VAL A 122 -6.10 -4.87 14.52
CA VAL A 122 -6.23 -5.08 13.08
C VAL A 122 -7.68 -5.43 12.75
N ARG A 123 -8.25 -4.81 11.72
CA ARG A 123 -9.61 -5.12 11.26
C ARG A 123 -9.69 -6.57 10.75
N MET A 124 -10.50 -7.37 11.42
CA MET A 124 -10.80 -8.74 11.03
C MET A 124 -12.27 -8.89 10.62
N PRO A 125 -12.57 -9.75 9.65
CA PRO A 125 -11.61 -10.40 8.77
C PRO A 125 -10.90 -9.40 7.85
N TRP A 126 -9.62 -9.64 7.56
CA TRP A 126 -8.92 -8.87 6.54
C TRP A 126 -9.56 -9.08 5.16
N ARG A 127 -9.40 -8.12 4.24
CA ARG A 127 -10.01 -8.21 2.90
C ARG A 127 -8.96 -8.09 1.80
N VAL A 128 -9.22 -8.85 0.73
CA VAL A 128 -8.62 -8.62 -0.59
C VAL A 128 -9.61 -7.77 -1.36
N LEU A 129 -9.18 -6.59 -1.77
CA LEU A 129 -9.98 -5.66 -2.55
C LEU A 129 -9.50 -5.68 -4.00
N ASN A 130 -10.45 -5.59 -4.94
CA ASN A 130 -10.14 -5.47 -6.35
C ASN A 130 -10.50 -4.04 -6.81
N ALA A 131 -9.53 -3.36 -7.41
CA ALA A 131 -9.67 -1.97 -7.84
C ALA A 131 -10.87 -1.75 -8.78
N SER A 132 -11.22 -2.74 -9.62
CA SER A 132 -12.35 -2.67 -10.54
C SER A 132 -13.73 -2.53 -9.86
N PHE A 133 -13.84 -2.89 -8.59
CA PHE A 133 -15.05 -2.65 -7.80
C PHE A 133 -15.15 -1.23 -7.22
N TYR A 134 -14.13 -0.39 -7.46
CA TYR A 134 -14.03 0.98 -6.93
C TYR A 134 -13.80 2.01 -8.03
N SER A 135 -14.47 1.84 -9.17
CA SER A 135 -14.42 2.74 -10.33
C SER A 135 -13.02 2.91 -10.95
N VAL A 136 -12.15 1.91 -10.80
CA VAL A 136 -10.83 1.90 -11.43
C VAL A 136 -10.85 0.92 -12.62
N PRO A 137 -10.41 1.34 -13.82
CA PRO A 137 -10.40 0.49 -15.01
C PRO A 137 -9.24 -0.52 -15.00
N GLN A 138 -9.04 -1.21 -13.89
CA GLN A 138 -7.98 -2.18 -13.70
C GLN A 138 -8.46 -3.35 -12.85
N ASP A 139 -8.30 -4.57 -13.33
CA ASP A 139 -8.46 -5.79 -12.54
C ASP A 139 -7.20 -6.02 -11.71
N ARG A 140 -7.22 -5.50 -10.47
CA ARG A 140 -6.08 -5.53 -9.55
C ARG A 140 -6.51 -5.90 -8.15
N GLU A 141 -6.25 -7.13 -7.76
CA GLU A 141 -6.54 -7.61 -6.41
C GLU A 141 -5.36 -7.35 -5.46
N ARG A 142 -5.64 -6.76 -4.31
CA ARG A 142 -4.66 -6.50 -3.25
C ARG A 142 -5.24 -6.80 -1.88
N LEU A 143 -4.40 -7.41 -1.04
CA LEU A 143 -4.66 -7.53 0.38
C LEU A 143 -4.49 -6.16 1.03
N PHE A 144 -5.44 -5.79 1.88
CA PHE A 144 -5.32 -4.64 2.76
C PHE A 144 -5.46 -5.10 4.21
N LEU A 145 -4.52 -4.68 5.07
CA LEU A 145 -4.69 -4.69 6.52
C LEU A 145 -4.91 -3.24 6.97
N ILE A 146 -6.00 -3.02 7.66
CA ILE A 146 -6.32 -1.74 8.28
C ILE A 146 -6.21 -1.93 9.80
N GLY A 147 -5.45 -1.06 10.45
CA GLY A 147 -5.30 -1.10 11.88
C GLY A 147 -5.49 0.25 12.55
N ALA A 148 -5.88 0.21 13.80
CA ALA A 148 -6.04 1.36 14.69
C ALA A 148 -5.26 1.15 15.98
N LYS A 149 -4.65 2.21 16.51
CA LYS A 149 -4.06 2.22 17.84
C LYS A 149 -5.15 1.88 18.87
N ARG A 150 -4.82 1.09 19.90
CA ARG A 150 -5.77 0.72 20.96
C ARG A 150 -6.41 1.96 21.57
N GLY A 151 -7.72 1.89 21.77
CA GLY A 151 -8.54 3.01 22.26
C GLY A 151 -9.14 3.89 21.15
N LEU A 152 -8.75 3.69 19.90
CA LEU A 152 -9.37 4.37 18.76
C LEU A 152 -10.39 3.45 18.03
N PRO A 153 -11.43 4.03 17.42
CA PRO A 153 -12.38 3.26 16.63
C PRO A 153 -11.66 2.60 15.43
N LEU A 154 -11.94 1.32 15.20
CA LEU A 154 -11.34 0.56 14.11
C LEU A 154 -12.15 0.79 12.82
N PRO A 155 -11.52 1.34 11.74
CA PRO A 155 -12.21 1.63 10.50
C PRO A 155 -12.77 0.38 9.80
N GLU A 156 -13.86 0.54 9.08
CA GLU A 156 -14.40 -0.51 8.20
C GLU A 156 -13.71 -0.51 6.84
N TYR A 157 -13.74 -1.65 6.14
CA TYR A 157 -13.36 -1.70 4.74
C TYR A 157 -14.42 -0.98 3.89
N PRO A 158 -14.00 -0.29 2.81
CA PRO A 158 -14.96 0.35 1.92
C PRO A 158 -15.85 -0.69 1.23
N GLU A 159 -17.12 -0.36 1.05
CA GLU A 159 -18.03 -1.17 0.24
C GLU A 159 -17.80 -0.90 -1.25
N PRO A 160 -17.98 -1.90 -2.12
CA PRO A 160 -17.91 -1.73 -3.57
C PRO A 160 -18.82 -0.62 -4.07
N THR A 161 -18.36 0.19 -5.01
CA THR A 161 -19.13 1.27 -5.66
C THR A 161 -19.51 0.95 -7.09
N THR A 162 -18.83 0.00 -7.72
CA THR A 162 -19.08 -0.46 -9.09
C THR A 162 -18.90 -1.98 -9.19
N ILE A 163 -19.38 -2.55 -10.29
CA ILE A 163 -19.00 -3.89 -10.75
C ILE A 163 -18.05 -3.78 -11.95
N PRO A 164 -17.11 -4.72 -12.14
CA PRO A 164 -16.15 -4.66 -13.23
C PRO A 164 -16.83 -4.55 -14.60
N ALA A 165 -16.27 -3.75 -15.50
CA ALA A 165 -16.74 -3.66 -16.89
C ALA A 165 -16.73 -5.06 -17.52
N GLY A 166 -17.79 -5.39 -18.27
CA GLY A 166 -17.92 -6.70 -18.91
C GLY A 166 -18.41 -7.84 -18.00
N SER A 167 -18.69 -7.58 -16.72
CA SER A 167 -19.29 -8.59 -15.84
C SER A 167 -20.71 -8.94 -16.28
N ALA A 168 -20.98 -10.23 -16.44
CA ALA A 168 -22.31 -10.74 -16.77
C ALA A 168 -23.31 -10.70 -15.59
N GLN A 169 -22.84 -10.46 -14.38
CA GLN A 169 -23.61 -10.53 -13.15
C GLN A 169 -23.87 -9.15 -12.53
N GLN A 170 -25.06 -8.66 -12.66
CA GLN A 170 -25.60 -7.53 -11.87
C GLN A 170 -26.04 -7.99 -10.47
N LEU A 171 -25.16 -8.69 -9.75
CA LEU A 171 -25.51 -9.28 -8.44
C LEU A 171 -25.69 -8.25 -7.32
N LEU A 172 -25.19 -7.03 -7.47
CA LEU A 172 -25.13 -6.05 -6.37
C LEU A 172 -25.94 -4.79 -6.60
N ASN A 173 -26.71 -4.70 -7.70
CA ASN A 173 -27.44 -3.47 -8.05
C ASN A 173 -26.54 -2.21 -8.13
N LEU A 174 -25.24 -2.41 -8.46
CA LEU A 174 -24.24 -1.36 -8.62
C LEU A 174 -24.04 -1.03 -10.11
N PRO A 175 -23.65 0.20 -10.45
CA PRO A 175 -23.32 0.57 -11.82
C PRO A 175 -22.06 -0.17 -12.32
N LEU A 176 -21.94 -0.30 -13.64
CA LEU A 176 -20.70 -0.78 -14.27
C LEU A 176 -19.58 0.23 -14.04
N GLY A 177 -18.41 -0.26 -13.69
CA GLY A 177 -17.18 0.53 -13.65
C GLY A 177 -16.66 0.84 -15.06
N PRO A 178 -15.72 1.78 -15.21
CA PRO A 178 -15.09 2.11 -16.48
C PRO A 178 -14.25 0.95 -16.99
N SER A 179 -14.21 0.79 -18.31
CA SER A 179 -13.27 -0.11 -18.98
C SER A 179 -11.92 0.59 -19.23
N CYS A 180 -10.88 -0.18 -19.56
CA CYS A 180 -9.61 0.40 -20.01
C CYS A 180 -9.80 1.31 -21.24
N LYS A 181 -10.71 0.92 -22.16
CA LYS A 181 -11.03 1.74 -23.32
C LYS A 181 -11.65 3.09 -22.95
N ASP A 182 -12.49 3.14 -21.93
CA ASP A 182 -13.07 4.41 -21.44
C ASP A 182 -12.03 5.33 -20.82
N ALA A 183 -10.96 4.76 -20.27
CA ALA A 183 -9.93 5.51 -19.54
C ALA A 183 -8.77 6.00 -20.44
N ILE A 184 -8.40 5.26 -21.46
CA ILE A 184 -7.22 5.54 -22.31
C ILE A 184 -7.51 5.42 -23.80
N GLY A 185 -8.75 5.21 -24.21
CA GLY A 185 -9.11 4.99 -25.63
C GLY A 185 -9.04 6.24 -26.49
N ASP A 186 -8.84 7.40 -25.91
CA ASP A 186 -8.60 8.69 -26.56
C ASP A 186 -7.11 9.01 -26.75
N LEU A 187 -6.22 8.19 -26.16
CA LEU A 187 -4.80 8.33 -26.39
C LEU A 187 -4.43 7.89 -27.81
N PRO A 188 -3.50 8.60 -28.48
CA PRO A 188 -3.00 8.19 -29.78
C PRO A 188 -2.26 6.85 -29.66
N ASP A 189 -2.22 6.12 -30.79
CA ASP A 189 -1.50 4.85 -30.84
C ASP A 189 0.00 5.09 -30.65
N ALA A 190 0.60 4.45 -29.65
CA ALA A 190 2.03 4.58 -29.38
C ALA A 190 2.91 4.12 -30.55
N GLU A 191 2.41 3.19 -31.41
CA GLU A 191 3.13 2.71 -32.59
C GLU A 191 3.26 3.78 -33.69
N GLU A 192 2.42 4.84 -33.66
CA GLU A 192 2.54 6.00 -34.54
C GLU A 192 3.73 6.92 -34.20
N PHE A 193 4.31 6.75 -33.01
CA PHE A 193 5.42 7.54 -32.49
C PHE A 193 6.71 6.70 -32.44
N GLY A 194 7.31 6.46 -33.62
CA GLY A 194 8.52 5.64 -33.76
C GLY A 194 9.72 6.08 -32.91
N GLU A 195 9.79 7.35 -32.52
CA GLU A 195 10.81 7.90 -31.60
C GLU A 195 10.70 7.33 -30.18
N LEU A 196 9.50 6.95 -29.70
CA LEU A 196 9.31 6.33 -28.37
C LEU A 196 9.93 4.93 -28.28
N ILE A 197 10.22 4.29 -29.43
CA ILE A 197 10.89 2.99 -29.48
C ILE A 197 12.40 3.11 -29.18
N HIS A 198 12.98 4.32 -29.34
CA HIS A 198 14.42 4.54 -29.31
C HIS A 198 14.87 5.55 -28.25
N THR A 199 13.96 6.22 -27.56
CA THR A 199 14.28 7.24 -26.54
C THR A 199 13.38 7.08 -25.32
N ASP A 200 13.98 7.17 -24.12
CA ASP A 200 13.25 7.23 -22.85
C ASP A 200 12.71 8.66 -22.55
N SER A 201 12.79 9.57 -23.49
CA SER A 201 12.31 10.94 -23.38
C SER A 201 11.13 11.17 -24.31
N ALA A 202 9.97 11.38 -23.75
CA ALA A 202 8.81 11.94 -24.43
C ALA A 202 8.88 13.48 -24.38
#